data_ddf7c3b8282c7a613af740b1e34be86a
#
_entry.id   ddf7c3b8282c7a613af740b1e34be86a
#
_cell.length_a   1.000
_cell.length_b   1.000
_cell.length_c   1.000
_cell.angle_alpha   90.00
_cell.angle_beta   90.00
_cell.angle_gamma   90.00
#
_symmetry.space_group_name_H-M   'P 1'
#
loop_
_entity.id
_entity.type
_entity.pdbx_description
1 polymer ?
#
loop_
_entity_poly.entity_id
_entity_poly.type
_entity_poly.pdbx_seq_one_letter_code
_entity_poly.pdbx_strand_id
1 'polypeptide(L)'
;MDYKKIIKDNYTLHLIKTDRFKTINIGLKLTKEYNKEEFAYLNLLARVLPINGTKNYKTVNDITKKLESLYNTGIYFKSLQTSKNMSFEASLRIVNPKYTEKSMYKESISMLKEIITNPLIKNNEFNYFDVTKNNLINNIKNIKDNFFKI
;
A
#
# COMPACT_ATOMS: atom_id res chain seq x y z
N MET A 1 20.47 6.01 16.71
CA MET A 1 19.63 6.00 15.50
C MET A 1 20.45 6.62 14.38
N ASP A 2 20.79 5.83 13.34
CA ASP A 2 21.58 6.29 12.21
C ASP A 2 20.67 6.55 11.02
N TYR A 3 20.89 7.70 10.36
CA TYR A 3 20.16 8.07 9.16
C TYR A 3 21.13 8.22 7.98
N LYS A 4 20.78 7.59 6.85
CA LYS A 4 21.53 7.72 5.60
C LYS A 4 20.56 8.04 4.45
N LYS A 5 20.90 9.07 3.68
CA LYS A 5 20.20 9.45 2.44
C LYS A 5 21.06 9.07 1.23
N ILE A 6 20.46 8.36 0.28
CA ILE A 6 21.11 7.97 -0.98
C ILE A 6 20.25 8.50 -2.12
N ILE A 7 20.82 9.37 -2.92
CA ILE A 7 20.17 9.96 -4.09
C ILE A 7 20.57 9.15 -5.32
N LYS A 8 19.57 8.74 -6.11
CA LYS A 8 19.68 8.11 -7.41
C LYS A 8 18.90 8.92 -8.44
N ASP A 9 19.11 8.66 -9.73
CA ASP A 9 18.51 9.43 -10.81
C ASP A 9 16.99 9.56 -10.72
N ASN A 10 16.31 8.46 -10.35
CA ASN A 10 14.85 8.36 -10.35
C ASN A 10 14.22 8.23 -8.95
N TYR A 11 15.02 8.16 -7.88
CA TYR A 11 14.52 8.04 -6.52
C TYR A 11 15.53 8.48 -5.47
N THR A 12 15.03 8.76 -4.29
CA THR A 12 15.84 8.95 -3.09
C THR A 12 15.53 7.84 -2.09
N LEU A 13 16.57 7.16 -1.61
CA LEU A 13 16.44 6.14 -0.58
C LEU A 13 16.81 6.74 0.78
N HIS A 14 15.91 6.60 1.73
CA HIS A 14 16.09 7.02 3.12
C HIS A 14 16.26 5.77 3.98
N LEU A 15 17.41 5.57 4.60
CA LEU A 15 17.69 4.46 5.49
C LEU A 15 17.75 4.96 6.93
N ILE A 16 16.94 4.38 7.81
CA ILE A 16 16.91 4.69 9.22
C ILE A 16 17.22 3.39 9.99
N LYS A 17 18.41 3.30 10.56
CA LYS A 17 18.81 2.15 11.38
C LYS A 17 18.39 2.37 12.83
N THR A 18 17.67 1.40 13.39
CA THR A 18 17.25 1.38 14.79
C THR A 18 17.07 -0.05 15.27
N ASP A 19 17.37 -0.29 16.54
CA ASP A 19 17.22 -1.60 17.21
C ASP A 19 15.98 -1.65 18.12
N ARG A 20 15.19 -0.55 18.14
CA ARG A 20 14.03 -0.42 19.03
C ARG A 20 12.85 -1.32 18.64
N PHE A 21 12.81 -1.81 17.38
CA PHE A 21 11.67 -2.53 16.84
C PHE A 21 12.04 -3.93 16.38
N LYS A 22 11.13 -4.87 16.63
CA LYS A 22 11.21 -6.24 16.11
C LYS A 22 10.79 -6.37 14.65
N THR A 23 10.32 -5.28 14.05
CA THR A 23 9.87 -5.23 12.65
C THR A 23 10.69 -4.23 11.86
N ILE A 24 10.73 -4.45 10.55
CA ILE A 24 11.32 -3.53 9.58
C ILE A 24 10.19 -3.03 8.69
N ASN A 25 10.16 -1.71 8.49
CA ASN A 25 9.22 -1.08 7.58
C ASN A 25 9.96 -0.62 6.31
N ILE A 26 9.41 -0.98 5.16
CA ILE A 26 9.87 -0.53 3.85
C ILE A 26 8.73 0.26 3.22
N GLY A 27 8.97 1.50 2.86
CA GLY A 27 7.98 2.39 2.25
C GLY A 27 8.39 2.81 0.84
N LEU A 28 7.44 2.77 -0.08
CA LEU A 28 7.50 3.42 -1.39
C LEU A 28 6.54 4.61 -1.35
N LYS A 29 7.04 5.80 -1.65
CA LYS A 29 6.24 7.01 -1.76
C LYS A 29 6.42 7.62 -3.14
N LEU A 30 5.34 7.74 -3.88
CA LEU A 30 5.27 8.46 -5.14
C LEU A 30 4.55 9.77 -4.89
N THR A 31 5.19 10.90 -5.25
CA THR A 31 4.65 12.23 -5.00
C THR A 31 4.58 13.02 -6.31
N LYS A 32 3.48 13.73 -6.51
CA LYS A 32 3.32 14.69 -7.61
C LYS A 32 2.49 15.89 -7.16
N GLU A 33 2.44 16.92 -7.99
CA GLU A 33 1.57 18.07 -7.78
C GLU A 33 0.11 17.64 -7.67
N TYR A 34 -0.65 18.34 -6.82
CA TYR A 34 -2.04 17.99 -6.54
C TYR A 34 -2.94 18.25 -7.76
N ASN A 35 -3.67 17.23 -8.13
CA ASN A 35 -4.78 17.30 -9.06
C ASN A 35 -6.00 16.59 -8.44
N LYS A 36 -7.15 17.26 -8.39
CA LYS A 36 -8.36 16.78 -7.72
C LYS A 36 -8.87 15.44 -8.28
N GLU A 37 -8.92 15.33 -9.61
CA GLU A 37 -9.42 14.12 -10.27
C GLU A 37 -8.47 12.95 -10.07
N GLU A 38 -7.20 13.16 -10.30
CA GLU A 38 -6.17 12.13 -10.08
C GLU A 38 -6.10 11.69 -8.62
N PHE A 39 -6.30 12.59 -7.67
CA PHE A 39 -6.33 12.24 -6.25
C PHE A 39 -7.51 11.32 -5.92
N ALA A 40 -8.67 11.51 -6.56
CA ALA A 40 -9.80 10.58 -6.42
C ALA A 40 -9.45 9.17 -6.92
N TYR A 41 -8.76 9.07 -8.07
CA TYR A 41 -8.26 7.78 -8.58
C TYR A 41 -7.21 7.15 -7.67
N LEU A 42 -6.25 7.93 -7.13
CA LEU A 42 -5.28 7.43 -6.17
C LEU A 42 -5.93 6.88 -4.90
N ASN A 43 -6.99 7.53 -4.43
CA ASN A 43 -7.76 7.06 -3.28
C ASN A 43 -8.44 5.71 -3.55
N LEU A 44 -9.05 5.56 -4.72
CA LEU A 44 -9.65 4.29 -5.15
C LEU A 44 -8.58 3.22 -5.33
N LEU A 45 -7.45 3.53 -5.96
CA LEU A 45 -6.35 2.60 -6.17
C LEU A 45 -5.81 2.07 -4.84
N ALA A 46 -5.57 2.93 -3.86
CA ALA A 46 -5.10 2.55 -2.54
C ALA A 46 -6.05 1.59 -1.80
N ARG A 47 -7.35 1.65 -2.11
CA ARG A 47 -8.39 0.81 -1.50
C ARG A 47 -8.64 -0.48 -2.26
N VAL A 48 -8.52 -0.46 -3.59
CA VAL A 48 -8.80 -1.64 -4.41
C VAL A 48 -7.62 -2.62 -4.47
N LEU A 49 -6.37 -2.13 -4.52
CA LEU A 49 -5.19 -2.98 -4.64
C LEU A 49 -5.11 -4.10 -3.60
N PRO A 50 -5.34 -3.86 -2.30
CA PRO A 50 -5.22 -4.91 -1.28
C PRO A 50 -6.27 -6.02 -1.40
N ILE A 51 -7.38 -5.78 -2.09
CA ILE A 51 -8.50 -6.73 -2.21
C ILE A 51 -8.70 -7.28 -3.62
N ASN A 52 -7.98 -6.76 -4.61
CA ASN A 52 -8.25 -7.06 -6.03
C ASN A 52 -7.83 -8.46 -6.47
N GLY A 53 -6.85 -9.02 -5.80
CA GLY A 53 -6.09 -10.17 -6.32
C GLY A 53 -5.03 -9.76 -7.34
N THR A 54 -4.20 -10.71 -7.71
CA THR A 54 -3.13 -10.55 -8.71
C THR A 54 -3.18 -11.67 -9.75
N LYS A 55 -2.33 -11.61 -10.75
CA LYS A 55 -2.23 -12.69 -11.74
C LYS A 55 -1.86 -14.03 -11.12
N ASN A 56 -1.00 -14.03 -10.08
CA ASN A 56 -0.52 -15.23 -9.41
C ASN A 56 -1.36 -15.59 -8.17
N TYR A 57 -2.01 -14.63 -7.52
CA TYR A 57 -2.84 -14.77 -6.33
C TYR A 57 -4.23 -14.20 -6.61
N LYS A 58 -5.10 -15.03 -7.15
CA LYS A 58 -6.36 -14.58 -7.77
C LYS A 58 -7.39 -14.03 -6.77
N THR A 59 -7.30 -14.42 -5.52
CA THR A 59 -8.23 -14.02 -4.46
C THR A 59 -7.51 -13.32 -3.31
N VAL A 60 -8.27 -12.56 -2.52
CA VAL A 60 -7.78 -11.99 -1.26
C VAL A 60 -7.25 -13.08 -0.33
N ASN A 61 -7.93 -14.22 -0.29
CA ASN A 61 -7.53 -15.36 0.54
C ASN A 61 -6.16 -15.92 0.12
N ASP A 62 -5.87 -16.00 -1.18
CA ASP A 62 -4.56 -16.44 -1.68
C ASP A 62 -3.45 -15.46 -1.25
N ILE A 63 -3.72 -14.16 -1.34
CA ILE A 63 -2.81 -13.10 -0.87
C ILE A 63 -2.59 -13.25 0.64
N THR A 64 -3.67 -13.38 1.42
CA THR A 64 -3.60 -13.51 2.88
C THR A 64 -2.78 -14.73 3.29
N LYS A 65 -3.06 -15.91 2.74
CA LYS A 65 -2.29 -17.13 2.99
C LYS A 65 -0.80 -16.95 2.67
N LYS A 66 -0.51 -16.27 1.55
CA LYS A 66 0.89 -15.99 1.20
C LYS A 66 1.56 -15.07 2.23
N LEU A 67 0.89 -14.01 2.66
CA LEU A 67 1.42 -13.08 3.66
C LEU A 67 1.58 -13.74 5.03
N GLU A 68 0.67 -14.61 5.44
CA GLU A 68 0.78 -15.44 6.64
C GLU A 68 2.01 -16.35 6.59
N SER A 69 2.27 -17.01 5.44
CA SER A 69 3.47 -17.83 5.22
C SER A 69 4.79 -17.03 5.30
N LEU A 70 4.71 -15.70 5.21
CA LEU A 70 5.82 -14.76 5.34
C LEU A 70 5.85 -14.09 6.74
N TYR A 71 5.54 -14.86 7.79
CA TYR A 71 5.45 -14.40 9.18
C TYR A 71 4.51 -13.20 9.37
N ASN A 72 3.31 -13.28 8.79
CA ASN A 72 2.31 -12.20 8.83
C ASN A 72 2.85 -10.86 8.30
N THR A 73 3.55 -10.90 7.19
CA THR A 73 3.99 -9.68 6.50
C THR A 73 2.79 -8.77 6.23
N GLY A 74 2.85 -7.53 6.70
CA GLY A 74 1.82 -6.53 6.45
C GLY A 74 2.11 -5.71 5.20
N ILE A 75 1.13 -5.55 4.33
CA ILE A 75 1.18 -4.66 3.16
C ILE A 75 0.04 -3.64 3.28
N TYR A 76 0.36 -2.36 3.15
CA TYR A 76 -0.59 -1.26 3.32
C TYR A 76 -0.45 -0.25 2.20
N PHE A 77 -1.57 0.29 1.76
CA PHE A 77 -1.63 1.35 0.76
C PHE A 77 -2.41 2.53 1.31
N LYS A 78 -1.97 3.73 0.99
CA LYS A 78 -2.70 4.96 1.31
C LYS A 78 -2.42 6.04 0.28
N SER A 79 -3.35 6.95 0.12
CA SER A 79 -3.17 8.22 -0.57
C SER A 79 -3.19 9.35 0.45
N LEU A 80 -2.35 10.33 0.25
CA LEU A 80 -2.25 11.52 1.11
C LEU A 80 -2.28 12.76 0.25
N GLN A 81 -2.95 13.79 0.76
CA GLN A 81 -2.94 15.13 0.18
C GLN A 81 -2.28 16.09 1.16
N THR A 82 -1.42 16.92 0.64
CA THR A 82 -0.91 18.12 1.30
C THR A 82 -1.37 19.34 0.50
N SER A 83 -1.08 20.55 0.97
CA SER A 83 -1.56 21.78 0.31
C SER A 83 -1.25 21.87 -1.19
N LYS A 84 -0.08 21.39 -1.61
CA LYS A 84 0.40 21.50 -3.00
C LYS A 84 0.63 20.15 -3.68
N ASN A 85 0.72 19.08 -2.92
CA ASN A 85 1.10 17.77 -3.44
C ASN A 85 0.11 16.70 -3.05
N MET A 86 0.04 15.67 -3.88
CA MET A 86 -0.58 14.40 -3.55
C MET A 86 0.45 13.28 -3.60
N SER A 87 0.25 12.23 -2.81
CA SER A 87 1.11 11.06 -2.82
C SER A 87 0.33 9.77 -2.72
N PHE A 88 0.87 8.74 -3.36
CA PHE A 88 0.52 7.35 -3.15
C PHE A 88 1.65 6.70 -2.36
N GLU A 89 1.29 6.01 -1.29
CA GLU A 89 2.25 5.31 -0.44
C GLU A 89 1.89 3.83 -0.35
N ALA A 90 2.89 2.99 -0.60
CA ALA A 90 2.83 1.56 -0.35
C ALA A 90 3.84 1.21 0.73
N SER A 91 3.43 0.52 1.77
CA SER A 91 4.29 0.15 2.87
C SER A 91 4.24 -1.34 3.17
N LEU A 92 5.38 -1.88 3.50
CA LEU A 92 5.63 -3.27 3.81
C LEU A 92 6.18 -3.35 5.24
N ARG A 93 5.54 -4.14 6.11
CA ARG A 93 6.02 -4.43 7.46
C ARG A 93 6.38 -5.90 7.56
N ILE A 94 7.63 -6.18 7.81
CA ILE A 94 8.18 -7.54 7.94
C ILE A 94 8.81 -7.75 9.32
N VAL A 95 8.79 -8.98 9.80
CA VAL A 95 9.53 -9.35 11.02
C VAL A 95 11.02 -9.27 10.73
N ASN A 96 11.77 -8.68 11.67
CA ASN A 96 13.22 -8.60 11.54
C ASN A 96 13.83 -10.01 11.51
N PRO A 97 14.70 -10.34 10.54
CA PRO A 97 15.31 -11.67 10.40
C PRO A 97 16.05 -12.19 11.64
N LYS A 98 16.39 -11.32 12.58
CA LYS A 98 16.92 -11.74 13.89
C LYS A 98 15.94 -12.61 14.70
N TYR A 99 14.64 -12.55 14.37
CA TYR A 99 13.56 -13.23 15.10
C TYR A 99 12.85 -14.29 14.25
N THR A 100 13.39 -14.64 13.09
CA THR A 100 12.84 -15.64 12.18
C THR A 100 13.90 -16.65 11.79
N GLU A 101 13.51 -17.89 11.49
CA GLU A 101 14.41 -18.95 11.04
C GLU A 101 15.10 -18.62 9.71
N LYS A 102 14.43 -17.86 8.85
CA LYS A 102 14.93 -17.41 7.55
C LYS A 102 14.46 -16.00 7.20
N SER A 103 15.25 -15.33 6.38
CA SER A 103 14.91 -13.99 5.91
C SER A 103 13.77 -14.04 4.89
N MET A 104 12.75 -13.18 5.08
CA MET A 104 11.59 -13.04 4.20
C MET A 104 11.64 -11.79 3.32
N TYR A 105 12.78 -11.08 3.29
CA TYR A 105 12.88 -9.81 2.56
C TYR A 105 12.51 -9.93 1.09
N LYS A 106 13.13 -10.87 0.38
CA LYS A 106 12.97 -11.01 -1.08
C LYS A 106 11.53 -11.35 -1.42
N GLU A 107 10.96 -12.33 -0.74
CA GLU A 107 9.59 -12.78 -0.98
C GLU A 107 8.56 -11.69 -0.63
N SER A 108 8.76 -10.99 0.48
CA SER A 108 7.86 -9.91 0.89
C SER A 108 7.90 -8.73 -0.08
N ILE A 109 9.08 -8.32 -0.54
CA ILE A 109 9.23 -7.27 -1.56
C ILE A 109 8.63 -7.74 -2.90
N SER A 110 8.85 -9.00 -3.27
CA SER A 110 8.25 -9.60 -4.47
C SER A 110 6.73 -9.58 -4.40
N MET A 111 6.15 -9.84 -3.23
CA MET A 111 4.70 -9.80 -3.03
C MET A 111 4.15 -8.38 -3.16
N LEU A 112 4.81 -7.39 -2.57
CA LEU A 112 4.44 -5.97 -2.75
C LEU A 112 4.51 -5.57 -4.23
N LYS A 113 5.60 -5.94 -4.92
CA LYS A 113 5.76 -5.70 -6.36
C LYS A 113 4.62 -6.36 -7.14
N GLU A 114 4.30 -7.63 -6.88
CA GLU A 114 3.23 -8.37 -7.54
C GLU A 114 1.89 -7.65 -7.42
N ILE A 115 1.51 -7.19 -6.22
CA ILE A 115 0.25 -6.47 -6.01
C ILE A 115 0.20 -5.16 -6.80
N ILE A 116 1.31 -4.43 -6.90
CA ILE A 116 1.36 -3.13 -7.60
C ILE A 116 1.42 -3.30 -9.11
N THR A 117 2.23 -4.25 -9.61
CA THR A 117 2.55 -4.33 -11.05
C THR A 117 1.75 -5.38 -11.81
N ASN A 118 1.15 -6.35 -11.12
CA ASN A 118 0.40 -7.45 -11.71
C ASN A 118 -1.00 -7.62 -11.11
N PRO A 119 -1.77 -6.55 -10.88
CA PRO A 119 -3.14 -6.69 -10.38
C PRO A 119 -3.98 -7.51 -11.36
N LEU A 120 -4.95 -8.23 -10.83
CA LEU A 120 -5.90 -8.98 -11.65
C LEU A 120 -6.88 -8.01 -12.32
N ILE A 121 -6.75 -7.84 -13.62
CA ILE A 121 -7.63 -7.00 -14.46
C ILE A 121 -8.50 -7.91 -15.31
N LYS A 122 -9.81 -7.70 -15.30
CA LYS A 122 -10.80 -8.37 -16.16
C LYS A 122 -11.60 -7.29 -16.89
N ASN A 123 -11.72 -7.40 -18.21
CA ASN A 123 -12.43 -6.44 -19.04
C ASN A 123 -11.98 -4.97 -18.82
N ASN A 124 -10.67 -4.76 -18.67
CA ASN A 124 -10.02 -3.48 -18.35
C ASN A 124 -10.41 -2.86 -17.00
N GLU A 125 -10.97 -3.64 -16.07
CA GLU A 125 -11.38 -3.18 -14.75
C GLU A 125 -10.79 -4.05 -13.63
N PHE A 126 -10.62 -3.45 -12.46
CA PHE A 126 -10.33 -4.17 -11.22
C PHE A 126 -11.58 -4.94 -10.77
N ASN A 127 -11.41 -6.15 -10.23
CA ASN A 127 -12.52 -7.01 -9.79
C ASN A 127 -13.48 -6.35 -8.80
N TYR A 128 -12.98 -5.48 -7.93
CA TYR A 128 -13.74 -4.86 -6.85
C TYR A 128 -13.87 -3.34 -7.01
N PHE A 129 -13.72 -2.84 -8.23
CA PHE A 129 -13.74 -1.40 -8.48
C PHE A 129 -15.06 -0.75 -8.06
N ASP A 130 -16.19 -1.23 -8.56
CA ASP A 130 -17.51 -0.65 -8.27
C ASP A 130 -17.88 -0.74 -6.79
N VAL A 131 -17.63 -1.88 -6.16
CA VAL A 131 -17.88 -2.05 -4.72
C VAL A 131 -17.04 -1.07 -3.91
N THR A 132 -15.75 -0.92 -4.25
CA THR A 132 -14.83 0.00 -3.58
C THR A 132 -15.26 1.45 -3.78
N LYS A 133 -15.64 1.82 -4.99
CA LYS A 133 -16.14 3.16 -5.35
C LYS A 133 -17.42 3.50 -4.56
N ASN A 134 -18.38 2.59 -4.53
CA ASN A 134 -19.64 2.79 -3.81
C ASN A 134 -19.42 2.93 -2.31
N ASN A 135 -18.56 2.09 -1.73
CA ASN A 135 -18.17 2.18 -0.32
C ASN A 135 -17.50 3.53 -0.01
N LEU A 136 -16.63 4.02 -0.88
CA LEU A 136 -15.98 5.31 -0.71
C LEU A 136 -17.00 6.46 -0.75
N ILE A 137 -17.93 6.44 -1.72
CA ILE A 137 -19.01 7.44 -1.84
C ILE A 137 -19.88 7.44 -0.57
N ASN A 138 -20.29 6.27 -0.10
CA ASN A 138 -21.11 6.15 1.11
C ASN A 138 -20.37 6.66 2.36
N ASN A 139 -19.09 6.35 2.49
CA ASN A 139 -18.27 6.87 3.59
C ASN A 139 -18.20 8.41 3.58
N ILE A 140 -18.03 9.02 2.39
CA ILE A 140 -17.99 10.48 2.26
C ILE A 140 -19.35 11.10 2.62
N LYS A 141 -20.48 10.50 2.19
CA LYS A 141 -21.82 10.95 2.56
C LYS A 141 -22.04 10.87 4.07
N ASN A 142 -21.72 9.75 4.67
CA ASN A 142 -21.87 9.54 6.13
C ASN A 142 -21.05 10.55 6.96
N ILE A 143 -19.84 10.90 6.51
CA ILE A 143 -19.03 11.94 7.16
C ILE A 143 -19.75 13.28 7.12
N LYS A 144 -20.27 13.68 5.95
CA LYS A 144 -21.03 14.94 5.80
C LYS A 144 -22.25 14.94 6.74
N ASP A 145 -23.03 13.86 6.75
CA ASP A 145 -24.25 13.78 7.56
C ASP A 145 -23.96 13.83 9.07
N ASN A 146 -22.81 13.35 9.51
CA ASN A 146 -22.40 13.42 10.92
C ASN A 146 -21.87 14.80 11.33
N PHE A 147 -21.26 15.56 10.41
CA PHE A 147 -20.82 16.94 10.70
C PHE A 147 -21.98 17.96 10.80
N PHE A 148 -23.13 17.66 10.22
CA PHE A 148 -24.32 18.53 10.25
C PHE A 148 -25.35 18.13 11.32
N LYS A 149 -25.05 17.17 12.18
CA LYS A 149 -25.93 16.72 13.29
C LYS A 149 -25.52 17.28 14.66
N ILE A 150 -24.81 18.41 14.70
CA ILE A 150 -24.49 19.15 15.94
C ILE A 150 -25.44 20.32 16.05
#